data_388fefdb2a4b3bd8f5d7cd50f7b17a75
#
_entry.id   388fefdb2a4b3bd8f5d7cd50f7b17a75
#
_cell.length_a   1.000
_cell.length_b   1.000
_cell.length_c   1.000
_cell.angle_alpha   90.00
_cell.angle_beta   90.00
_cell.angle_gamma   90.00
#
_symmetry.space_group_name_H-M   'P 1'
#
loop_
_entity.id
_entity.type
_entity.pdbx_description
1 polymer ?
#
loop_
_entity_poly.entity_id
_entity_poly.type
_entity_poly.pdbx_seq_one_letter_code
_entity_poly.pdbx_strand_id
1 'polypeptide(L)'
;MKSLKLFCAMLLLTLLAACASKVEPSHYAAEKPELDLQQYFNGTLDAWGMFQDRSGKVVKRFTVVMRCKWEGNIGTLDEDFTYSDGTKQKRVWTLRKVGANRYIGTAPDVIGEAVGTTAGNTLNWQYVLALPVDDKVYNVHFDDWMYLMDDRVMLNRATMSKFGFKLGEVTLSFTKRP
;
A
#
# COMPACT_ATOMS: atom_id res chain seq x y z
N MET A 1 -40.67 -35.32 -0.68
CA MET A 1 -39.20 -35.45 -0.53
C MET A 1 -38.39 -34.67 -1.59
N LYS A 2 -38.83 -34.61 -2.85
CA LYS A 2 -38.13 -33.84 -3.91
C LYS A 2 -38.15 -32.31 -3.70
N SER A 3 -39.29 -31.76 -3.27
CA SER A 3 -39.42 -30.33 -3.00
C SER A 3 -38.62 -29.82 -1.82
N LEU A 4 -38.45 -30.61 -0.77
CA LEU A 4 -37.60 -30.25 0.37
C LEU A 4 -36.10 -30.20 0.02
N LYS A 5 -35.65 -31.11 -0.85
CA LYS A 5 -34.25 -31.09 -1.34
C LYS A 5 -33.96 -29.88 -2.23
N LEU A 6 -34.94 -29.46 -3.03
CA LEU A 6 -34.84 -28.27 -3.88
C LEU A 6 -34.79 -26.98 -3.04
N PHE A 7 -35.58 -26.92 -1.95
CA PHE A 7 -35.60 -25.79 -1.03
C PHE A 7 -34.28 -25.67 -0.24
N CYS A 8 -33.71 -26.77 0.24
CA CYS A 8 -32.40 -26.79 0.89
C CYS A 8 -31.26 -26.39 -0.05
N ALA A 9 -31.30 -26.83 -1.32
CA ALA A 9 -30.31 -26.46 -2.33
C ALA A 9 -30.37 -24.95 -2.66
N MET A 10 -31.57 -24.37 -2.74
CA MET A 10 -31.78 -22.95 -2.98
C MET A 10 -31.35 -22.09 -1.79
N LEU A 11 -31.56 -22.56 -0.56
CA LEU A 11 -31.09 -21.88 0.66
C LEU A 11 -29.57 -21.91 0.81
N LEU A 12 -28.91 -22.98 0.36
CA LEU A 12 -27.44 -23.07 0.36
C LEU A 12 -26.79 -22.13 -0.66
N LEU A 13 -27.43 -21.90 -1.83
CA LEU A 13 -26.91 -20.95 -2.82
C LEU A 13 -26.99 -19.48 -2.35
N THR A 14 -27.97 -19.12 -1.51
CA THR A 14 -28.09 -17.75 -0.99
C THR A 14 -27.09 -17.41 0.11
N LEU A 15 -26.52 -18.41 0.77
CA LEU A 15 -25.49 -18.22 1.80
C LEU A 15 -24.09 -17.94 1.22
N LEU A 16 -23.86 -18.19 -0.07
CA LEU A 16 -22.58 -17.92 -0.75
C LEU A 16 -22.46 -16.48 -1.28
N ALA A 17 -23.51 -15.68 -1.21
CA ALA A 17 -23.52 -14.27 -1.60
C ALA A 17 -23.17 -13.31 -0.44
N ALA A 18 -22.47 -13.77 0.59
CA ALA A 18 -21.79 -12.86 1.51
C ALA A 18 -20.62 -12.21 0.76
N CYS A 19 -20.95 -11.20 -0.06
CA CYS A 19 -19.95 -10.30 -0.62
C CYS A 19 -19.21 -9.68 0.57
N ALA A 20 -17.98 -10.12 0.85
CA ALA A 20 -17.08 -9.35 1.68
C ALA A 20 -16.97 -7.98 0.99
N SER A 21 -17.61 -6.97 1.55
CA SER A 21 -17.52 -5.61 1.04
C SER A 21 -16.06 -5.22 1.03
N LYS A 22 -15.55 -4.83 -0.13
CA LYS A 22 -14.18 -4.35 -0.25
C LYS A 22 -14.02 -3.15 0.69
N VAL A 23 -12.94 -3.12 1.45
CA VAL A 23 -12.62 -1.96 2.29
C VAL A 23 -12.33 -0.78 1.36
N GLU A 24 -12.97 0.35 1.63
CA GLU A 24 -12.81 1.60 0.87
C GLU A 24 -12.29 2.71 1.81
N PRO A 25 -11.52 3.69 1.30
CA PRO A 25 -11.00 4.78 2.12
C PRO A 25 -12.10 5.53 2.91
N SER A 26 -13.28 5.67 2.33
CA SER A 26 -14.43 6.33 2.97
C SER A 26 -14.84 5.73 4.32
N HIS A 27 -14.52 4.46 4.58
CA HIS A 27 -14.79 3.82 5.88
C HIS A 27 -14.00 4.46 7.03
N TYR A 28 -12.89 5.15 6.71
CA TYR A 28 -11.99 5.78 7.68
C TYR A 28 -12.19 7.30 7.76
N ALA A 29 -13.21 7.87 7.10
CA ALA A 29 -13.38 9.33 6.99
C ALA A 29 -13.51 10.06 8.35
N ALA A 30 -13.97 9.37 9.39
CA ALA A 30 -14.09 9.93 10.75
C ALA A 30 -12.86 9.70 11.63
N GLU A 31 -11.89 8.88 11.16
CA GLU A 31 -10.73 8.49 11.95
C GLU A 31 -9.70 9.62 12.08
N LYS A 32 -9.00 9.64 13.22
CA LYS A 32 -8.00 10.66 13.55
C LYS A 32 -6.69 10.00 14.00
N PRO A 33 -5.55 10.73 13.86
CA PRO A 33 -5.40 12.09 13.29
C PRO A 33 -5.65 12.10 11.79
N GLU A 34 -6.13 13.21 11.24
CA GLU A 34 -6.35 13.33 9.80
C GLU A 34 -5.01 13.34 9.04
N LEU A 35 -4.92 12.52 8.00
CA LEU A 35 -3.70 12.37 7.23
C LEU A 35 -3.60 13.43 6.12
N ASP A 36 -2.63 14.34 6.24
CA ASP A 36 -2.15 15.19 5.15
C ASP A 36 -0.78 14.70 4.69
N LEU A 37 -0.68 14.23 3.44
CA LEU A 37 0.57 13.72 2.89
C LEU A 37 1.65 14.80 2.78
N GLN A 38 1.27 16.06 2.53
CA GLN A 38 2.21 17.18 2.45
C GLN A 38 2.83 17.51 3.82
N GLN A 39 2.08 17.30 4.89
CA GLN A 39 2.58 17.47 6.25
C GLN A 39 3.39 16.26 6.71
N TYR A 40 2.86 15.05 6.51
CA TYR A 40 3.50 13.83 6.99
C TYR A 40 4.80 13.52 6.24
N PHE A 41 4.76 13.44 4.91
CA PHE A 41 5.93 13.21 4.06
C PHE A 41 6.67 14.52 3.74
N ASN A 42 7.11 15.22 4.77
CA ASN A 42 7.94 16.41 4.67
C ASN A 42 9.02 16.36 5.74
N GLY A 43 10.30 16.44 5.34
CA GLY A 43 11.46 16.20 6.20
C GLY A 43 12.00 14.77 6.04
N THR A 44 12.60 14.22 7.09
CA THR A 44 13.22 12.89 7.06
C THR A 44 12.38 11.87 7.82
N LEU A 45 12.18 10.69 7.23
CA LEU A 45 11.52 9.55 7.85
C LEU A 45 12.44 8.34 7.83
N ASP A 46 12.36 7.50 8.85
CA ASP A 46 12.88 6.15 8.85
C ASP A 46 11.74 5.16 8.67
N ALA A 47 12.01 4.07 7.93
CA ALA A 47 11.04 3.00 7.82
C ALA A 47 11.73 1.62 7.97
N TRP A 48 10.96 0.69 8.50
CA TRP A 48 11.36 -0.72 8.65
C TRP A 48 10.29 -1.58 8.02
N GLY A 49 10.70 -2.51 7.16
CA GLY A 49 9.76 -3.33 6.45
C GLY A 49 10.19 -4.78 6.27
N MET A 50 9.20 -5.60 5.93
CA MET A 50 9.41 -7.01 5.60
C MET A 50 8.50 -7.43 4.45
N PHE A 51 9.03 -8.31 3.61
CA PHE A 51 8.26 -9.07 2.63
C PHE A 51 7.86 -10.42 3.21
N GLN A 52 6.60 -10.78 3.06
CA GLN A 52 6.06 -12.09 3.43
C GLN A 52 5.49 -12.76 2.17
N ASP A 53 5.81 -14.04 1.97
CA ASP A 53 5.21 -14.83 0.90
C ASP A 53 3.74 -15.18 1.23
N ARG A 54 3.10 -15.97 0.35
CA ARG A 54 1.70 -16.41 0.51
C ARG A 54 1.45 -17.22 1.78
N SER A 55 2.48 -17.87 2.31
CA SER A 55 2.39 -18.67 3.54
C SER A 55 2.51 -17.81 4.82
N GLY A 56 2.87 -16.53 4.66
CA GLY A 56 3.18 -15.62 5.77
C GLY A 56 4.64 -15.69 6.22
N LYS A 57 5.49 -16.49 5.56
CA LYS A 57 6.92 -16.56 5.87
C LYS A 57 7.61 -15.26 5.45
N VAL A 58 8.38 -14.67 6.37
CA VAL A 58 9.23 -13.51 6.06
C VAL A 58 10.39 -13.98 5.17
N VAL A 59 10.44 -13.46 3.94
CA VAL A 59 11.46 -13.81 2.94
C VAL A 59 12.54 -12.75 2.81
N LYS A 60 12.24 -11.48 3.15
CA LYS A 60 13.21 -10.38 3.10
C LYS A 60 12.81 -9.28 4.08
N ARG A 61 13.80 -8.65 4.72
CA ARG A 61 13.62 -7.46 5.56
C ARG A 61 14.39 -6.31 4.98
N PHE A 62 13.99 -5.09 5.28
CA PHE A 62 14.68 -3.89 4.81
C PHE A 62 14.45 -2.71 5.74
N THR A 63 15.33 -1.73 5.65
CA THR A 63 15.18 -0.40 6.22
C THR A 63 15.18 0.62 5.11
N VAL A 64 14.54 1.76 5.33
CA VAL A 64 14.53 2.87 4.37
C VAL A 64 14.80 4.17 5.12
N VAL A 65 15.68 5.00 4.55
CA VAL A 65 15.77 6.42 4.93
C VAL A 65 15.11 7.22 3.81
N MET A 66 14.09 7.98 4.15
CA MET A 66 13.33 8.78 3.20
C MET A 66 13.63 10.26 3.44
N ARG A 67 13.97 10.98 2.39
CA ARG A 67 14.08 12.46 2.40
C ARG A 67 12.96 13.01 1.55
N CYS A 68 12.02 13.65 2.20
CA CYS A 68 10.78 14.08 1.58
C CYS A 68 10.69 15.61 1.58
N LYS A 69 10.22 16.18 0.47
CA LYS A 69 9.94 17.61 0.36
C LYS A 69 8.75 17.86 -0.54
N TRP A 70 8.06 18.98 -0.30
CA TRP A 70 6.97 19.46 -1.14
C TRP A 70 7.23 20.88 -1.63
N GLU A 71 6.91 21.12 -2.89
CA GLU A 71 6.90 22.43 -3.54
C GLU A 71 5.52 22.63 -4.17
N GLY A 72 4.67 23.43 -3.53
CA GLY A 72 3.26 23.51 -3.90
C GLY A 72 2.58 22.15 -3.82
N ASN A 73 2.00 21.70 -4.93
CA ASN A 73 1.30 20.42 -5.02
C ASN A 73 2.19 19.25 -5.46
N ILE A 74 3.50 19.46 -5.59
CA ILE A 74 4.46 18.42 -6.02
C ILE A 74 5.30 17.99 -4.84
N GLY A 75 5.27 16.69 -4.52
CA GLY A 75 6.10 16.05 -3.50
C GLY A 75 7.19 15.19 -4.14
N THR A 76 8.38 15.22 -3.56
CA THR A 76 9.48 14.31 -3.89
C THR A 76 9.81 13.48 -2.67
N LEU A 77 9.76 12.14 -2.77
CA LEU A 77 10.15 11.21 -1.72
C LEU A 77 11.36 10.43 -2.23
N ASP A 78 12.53 10.79 -1.71
CA ASP A 78 13.82 10.15 -2.05
C ASP A 78 14.10 9.05 -1.02
N GLU A 79 14.05 7.78 -1.45
CA GLU A 79 14.09 6.59 -0.63
C GLU A 79 15.39 5.81 -0.83
N ASP A 80 16.19 5.66 0.23
CA ASP A 80 17.38 4.81 0.27
C ASP A 80 17.08 3.52 1.04
N PHE A 81 16.93 2.40 0.33
CA PHE A 81 16.69 1.07 0.89
C PHE A 81 18.00 0.37 1.25
N THR A 82 17.98 -0.34 2.36
CA THR A 82 19.00 -1.31 2.74
C THR A 82 18.33 -2.63 3.11
N TYR A 83 18.59 -3.68 2.34
CA TYR A 83 18.01 -5.00 2.54
C TYR A 83 18.83 -5.87 3.49
N SER A 84 18.19 -6.90 4.07
CA SER A 84 18.84 -7.82 5.03
C SER A 84 19.96 -8.68 4.45
N ASP A 85 20.08 -8.76 3.12
CA ASP A 85 21.20 -9.37 2.40
C ASP A 85 22.34 -8.39 2.09
N GLY A 86 22.24 -7.15 2.56
CA GLY A 86 23.21 -6.08 2.34
C GLY A 86 23.04 -5.32 1.01
N THR A 87 22.13 -5.75 0.13
CA THR A 87 21.86 -5.03 -1.11
C THR A 87 21.22 -3.68 -0.82
N LYS A 88 21.45 -2.71 -1.72
CA LYS A 88 20.88 -1.35 -1.62
C LYS A 88 20.09 -1.03 -2.87
N GLN A 89 19.05 -0.24 -2.69
CA GLN A 89 18.24 0.28 -3.80
C GLN A 89 17.87 1.73 -3.49
N LYS A 90 17.78 2.51 -4.55
CA LYS A 90 17.24 3.87 -4.49
C LYS A 90 15.96 3.93 -5.29
N ARG A 91 14.94 4.60 -4.73
CA ARG A 91 13.70 4.94 -5.44
C ARG A 91 13.36 6.39 -5.16
N VAL A 92 12.91 7.09 -6.18
CA VAL A 92 12.42 8.45 -6.03
C VAL A 92 10.99 8.50 -6.54
N TRP A 93 10.06 8.77 -5.65
CA TRP A 93 8.69 9.09 -6.03
C TRP A 93 8.54 10.58 -6.31
N THR A 94 7.81 10.88 -7.36
CA THR A 94 7.22 12.20 -7.58
C THR A 94 5.72 12.10 -7.36
N LEU A 95 5.21 12.77 -6.35
CA LEU A 95 3.78 12.82 -6.03
C LEU A 95 3.18 14.13 -6.52
N ARG A 96 1.92 14.10 -6.93
CA ARG A 96 1.14 15.29 -7.30
C ARG A 96 -0.23 15.24 -6.63
N LYS A 97 -0.55 16.26 -5.83
CA LYS A 97 -1.89 16.45 -5.28
C LYS A 97 -2.81 16.98 -6.39
N VAL A 98 -3.83 16.21 -6.75
CA VAL A 98 -4.74 16.51 -7.87
C VAL A 98 -6.16 16.82 -7.42
N GLY A 99 -6.43 16.78 -6.12
CA GLY A 99 -7.71 17.08 -5.51
C GLY A 99 -7.58 17.15 -4.00
N ALA A 100 -8.69 17.38 -3.29
CA ALA A 100 -8.69 17.46 -1.84
C ALA A 100 -8.07 16.21 -1.19
N ASN A 101 -8.50 15.03 -1.67
CA ASN A 101 -8.13 13.73 -1.11
C ASN A 101 -7.48 12.80 -2.15
N ARG A 102 -7.02 13.35 -3.28
CA ARG A 102 -6.51 12.54 -4.39
C ARG A 102 -5.08 12.94 -4.76
N TYR A 103 -4.26 11.91 -4.92
CA TYR A 103 -2.86 12.04 -5.29
C TYR A 103 -2.54 11.10 -6.45
N ILE A 104 -1.58 11.48 -7.27
CA ILE A 104 -0.98 10.67 -8.32
C ILE A 104 0.52 10.62 -8.06
N GLY A 105 1.15 9.49 -8.33
CA GLY A 105 2.59 9.35 -8.18
C GLY A 105 3.24 8.57 -9.29
N THR A 106 4.50 8.87 -9.53
CA THR A 106 5.36 8.13 -10.48
C THR A 106 6.68 7.80 -9.81
N ALA A 107 7.27 6.67 -10.18
CA ALA A 107 8.63 6.27 -9.82
C ALA A 107 9.25 5.48 -10.98
N PRO A 108 10.59 5.34 -11.07
CA PRO A 108 11.25 4.69 -12.21
C PRO A 108 10.85 3.24 -12.44
N ASP A 109 10.45 2.53 -11.39
CA ASP A 109 10.01 1.13 -11.42
C ASP A 109 8.49 0.94 -11.38
N VAL A 110 7.73 2.04 -11.46
CA VAL A 110 6.25 2.04 -11.52
C VAL A 110 5.79 2.16 -12.97
N ILE A 111 4.88 1.29 -13.38
CA ILE A 111 4.29 1.30 -14.71
C ILE A 111 3.09 2.24 -14.71
N GLY A 112 3.18 3.30 -15.52
CA GLY A 112 2.15 4.33 -15.56
C GLY A 112 2.17 5.20 -14.31
N GLU A 113 0.98 5.45 -13.75
CA GLU A 113 0.81 6.28 -12.57
C GLU A 113 0.25 5.44 -11.40
N ALA A 114 0.74 5.69 -10.21
CA ALA A 114 0.10 5.27 -8.97
C ALA A 114 -1.03 6.24 -8.62
N VAL A 115 -2.09 5.72 -8.00
CA VAL A 115 -3.24 6.51 -7.56
C VAL A 115 -3.45 6.35 -6.07
N GLY A 116 -3.56 7.47 -5.37
CA GLY A 116 -3.81 7.55 -3.94
C GLY A 116 -5.10 8.26 -3.58
N THR A 117 -5.78 7.73 -2.58
CA THR A 117 -6.95 8.36 -1.98
C THR A 117 -6.81 8.38 -0.47
N THR A 118 -6.93 9.56 0.14
CA THR A 118 -6.93 9.73 1.60
C THR A 118 -8.35 9.85 2.14
N ALA A 119 -8.57 9.34 3.36
CA ALA A 119 -9.76 9.62 4.15
C ALA A 119 -9.44 9.41 5.63
N GLY A 120 -9.76 10.40 6.47
CA GLY A 120 -9.39 10.38 7.88
C GLY A 120 -7.89 10.16 8.05
N ASN A 121 -7.50 9.14 8.81
CA ASN A 121 -6.10 8.79 9.07
C ASN A 121 -5.47 7.88 8.01
N THR A 122 -6.14 7.62 6.88
CA THR A 122 -5.77 6.55 5.95
C THR A 122 -5.40 7.07 4.57
N LEU A 123 -4.43 6.42 3.92
CA LEU A 123 -4.15 6.48 2.49
C LEU A 123 -4.28 5.07 1.91
N ASN A 124 -5.07 4.90 0.88
CA ASN A 124 -4.97 3.76 -0.03
C ASN A 124 -4.18 4.18 -1.27
N TRP A 125 -3.10 3.46 -1.57
CA TRP A 125 -2.17 3.73 -2.67
C TRP A 125 -2.05 2.52 -3.57
N GLN A 126 -2.41 2.66 -4.85
CA GLN A 126 -2.46 1.56 -5.80
C GLN A 126 -1.55 1.81 -6.99
N TYR A 127 -0.76 0.82 -7.38
CA TYR A 127 0.17 0.91 -8.50
C TYR A 127 0.57 -0.46 -9.05
N VAL A 128 1.22 -0.45 -10.20
CA VAL A 128 1.87 -1.61 -10.81
C VAL A 128 3.37 -1.40 -10.77
N LEU A 129 4.08 -2.33 -10.12
CA LEU A 129 5.53 -2.31 -10.02
C LEU A 129 6.14 -3.28 -11.04
N ALA A 130 7.14 -2.82 -11.79
CA ALA A 130 8.02 -3.65 -12.60
C ALA A 130 9.07 -4.28 -11.68
N LEU A 131 8.79 -5.46 -11.14
CA LEU A 131 9.62 -6.13 -10.14
C LEU A 131 10.62 -7.07 -10.82
N PRO A 132 11.94 -6.81 -10.72
CA PRO A 132 12.96 -7.76 -11.16
C PRO A 132 13.00 -8.97 -10.21
N VAL A 133 12.92 -10.17 -10.77
CA VAL A 133 13.10 -11.44 -10.04
C VAL A 133 13.95 -12.34 -10.93
N ASP A 134 15.16 -12.64 -10.48
CA ASP A 134 16.17 -13.31 -11.30
C ASP A 134 16.38 -12.55 -12.63
N ASP A 135 16.36 -13.23 -13.78
CA ASP A 135 16.55 -12.61 -15.10
C ASP A 135 15.27 -12.09 -15.75
N LYS A 136 14.16 -11.98 -14.99
CA LYS A 136 12.84 -11.59 -15.51
C LYS A 136 12.26 -10.40 -14.76
N VAL A 137 11.45 -9.60 -15.48
CA VAL A 137 10.68 -8.52 -14.87
C VAL A 137 9.20 -8.93 -14.81
N TYR A 138 8.62 -8.82 -13.64
CA TYR A 138 7.20 -9.12 -13.41
C TYR A 138 6.44 -7.86 -13.07
N ASN A 139 5.33 -7.63 -13.76
CA ASN A 139 4.38 -6.58 -13.40
C ASN A 139 3.51 -7.09 -12.25
N VAL A 140 3.67 -6.48 -11.09
CA VAL A 140 2.99 -6.86 -9.85
C VAL A 140 2.12 -5.70 -9.38
N HIS A 141 0.85 -5.97 -9.12
CA HIS A 141 -0.07 -5.01 -8.54
C HIS A 141 0.16 -4.89 -7.04
N PHE A 142 0.25 -3.66 -6.57
CA PHE A 142 0.31 -3.30 -5.16
C PHE A 142 -0.97 -2.57 -4.77
N ASP A 143 -1.56 -2.98 -3.66
CA ASP A 143 -2.67 -2.33 -2.98
C ASP A 143 -2.20 -2.03 -1.56
N ASP A 144 -1.69 -0.80 -1.38
CA ASP A 144 -1.09 -0.33 -0.14
C ASP A 144 -2.13 0.40 0.71
N TRP A 145 -2.22 -0.01 1.95
CA TRP A 145 -2.99 0.67 2.97
C TRP A 145 -2.07 1.22 4.04
N MET A 146 -2.11 2.54 4.21
CA MET A 146 -1.32 3.25 5.21
C MET A 146 -2.24 3.90 6.23
N TYR A 147 -1.86 3.81 7.49
CA TYR A 147 -2.66 4.29 8.63
C TYR A 147 -1.78 5.16 9.50
N LEU A 148 -2.11 6.44 9.60
CA LEU A 148 -1.45 7.38 10.51
C LEU A 148 -1.92 7.07 11.94
N MET A 149 -0.98 6.70 12.81
CA MET A 149 -1.27 6.31 14.20
C MET A 149 -1.22 7.51 15.14
N ASP A 150 -0.26 8.40 14.90
CA ASP A 150 -0.06 9.67 15.60
C ASP A 150 0.67 10.64 14.65
N ASP A 151 1.19 11.75 15.14
CA ASP A 151 1.90 12.76 14.34
C ASP A 151 3.24 12.27 13.74
N ARG A 152 3.76 11.13 14.19
CA ARG A 152 5.07 10.59 13.83
C ARG A 152 5.03 9.22 13.19
N VAL A 153 4.13 8.34 13.63
CA VAL A 153 4.12 6.91 13.25
C VAL A 153 3.00 6.62 12.25
N MET A 154 3.37 5.96 11.16
CA MET A 154 2.43 5.42 10.18
C MET A 154 2.71 3.94 9.95
N LEU A 155 1.68 3.12 9.95
CA LEU A 155 1.75 1.71 9.61
C LEU A 155 1.27 1.50 8.17
N ASN A 156 1.93 0.60 7.45
CA ASN A 156 1.56 0.21 6.09
C ASN A 156 1.45 -1.30 5.96
N ARG A 157 0.44 -1.71 5.22
CA ARG A 157 0.28 -3.08 4.75
C ARG A 157 -0.08 -3.06 3.27
N ALA A 158 0.79 -3.63 2.44
CA ALA A 158 0.62 -3.76 1.01
C ALA A 158 0.33 -5.20 0.62
N THR A 159 -0.72 -5.41 -0.16
CA THR A 159 -0.98 -6.69 -0.82
C THR A 159 -0.35 -6.68 -2.20
N MET A 160 0.46 -7.69 -2.49
CA MET A 160 1.06 -7.94 -3.79
C MET A 160 0.25 -8.98 -4.55
N SER A 161 -0.14 -8.68 -5.78
CA SER A 161 -0.94 -9.62 -6.60
C SER A 161 -0.55 -9.59 -8.07
N LYS A 162 -0.82 -10.71 -8.77
CA LYS A 162 -0.67 -10.84 -10.23
C LYS A 162 -1.77 -11.71 -10.77
N PHE A 163 -2.41 -11.28 -11.85
CA PHE A 163 -3.56 -11.97 -12.45
C PHE A 163 -4.68 -12.32 -11.44
N GLY A 164 -4.89 -11.45 -10.43
CA GLY A 164 -5.88 -11.67 -9.37
C GLY A 164 -5.42 -12.61 -8.24
N PHE A 165 -4.24 -13.23 -8.34
CA PHE A 165 -3.71 -14.10 -7.29
C PHE A 165 -2.78 -13.33 -6.36
N LYS A 166 -2.98 -13.46 -5.04
CA LYS A 166 -2.08 -12.91 -4.04
C LYS A 166 -0.71 -13.60 -4.13
N LEU A 167 0.36 -12.82 -4.22
CA LEU A 167 1.75 -13.29 -4.23
C LEU A 167 2.39 -13.22 -2.84
N GLY A 168 1.99 -12.23 -2.05
CA GLY A 168 2.55 -11.96 -0.74
C GLY A 168 2.08 -10.63 -0.20
N GLU A 169 2.74 -10.19 0.86
CA GLU A 169 2.47 -8.91 1.51
C GLU A 169 3.76 -8.19 1.86
N VAL A 170 3.68 -6.88 1.95
CA VAL A 170 4.70 -6.03 2.56
C VAL A 170 4.09 -5.35 3.76
N THR A 171 4.79 -5.40 4.88
CA THR A 171 4.45 -4.62 6.08
C THR A 171 5.55 -3.63 6.34
N LEU A 172 5.20 -2.35 6.55
CA LEU A 172 6.13 -1.29 6.94
C LEU A 172 5.64 -0.54 8.16
N SER A 173 6.60 0.00 8.92
CA SER A 173 6.37 1.07 9.88
C SER A 173 7.22 2.26 9.46
N PHE A 174 6.62 3.43 9.34
CA PHE A 174 7.32 4.70 9.13
C PHE A 174 7.37 5.49 10.42
N THR A 175 8.49 6.17 10.66
CA THR A 175 8.63 7.09 11.80
C THR A 175 9.27 8.38 11.31
N LYS A 176 8.55 9.48 11.47
CA LYS A 176 9.05 10.82 11.15
C LYS A 176 10.08 11.25 12.19
N ARG A 177 11.25 11.72 11.74
CA ARG A 177 12.26 12.29 12.62
C ARG A 177 11.79 13.64 13.17
N PRO A 178 12.25 14.02 14.36
CA PRO A 178 11.99 15.36 14.93
C PRO A 178 12.44 16.49 14.03
#